data_73653280a252a930740d3488084a32d0
#
_entry.id   73653280a252a930740d3488084a32d0
#
_cell.length_a   1.000
_cell.length_b   1.000
_cell.length_c   1.000
_cell.angle_alpha   90.00
_cell.angle_beta   90.00
_cell.angle_gamma   90.00
#
_symmetry.space_group_name_H-M   'P 1'
#
loop_
_entity.id
_entity.type
_entity.pdbx_description
1 polymer ?
#
loop_
_entity_poly.entity_id
_entity_poly.type
_entity_poly.pdbx_seq_one_letter_code
_entity_poly.pdbx_strand_id
1 'polypeptide(L)'
;GTNSTALTLNGYVGEIRWQSSNDNNVFAFIDGAIASSYTATDLSQTTYYRAVVKSGVCDSAISTVVTVTVSPATIAGTAAGDTTLCYGSSQTLRLTGAVGSVQWQSATLNGTYSNISGATTANYTVTNNTVSRYFRARVVSGACDTLYSDTILVTVNPATVAGTAKEVSTGTSGTTVCTSTNSTVLTLNGFVGTIRWQSSTDNNNFTFIDGATASSYTAIDLTQTTYYRAVVKSGVCDSALTNVVTII
;
A
#
# COMPACT_ATOMS: atom_id res chain seq x y z
N GLY A 1 -11.72 6.30 -26.46
CA GLY A 1 -13.13 6.70 -26.55
C GLY A 1 -13.26 7.94 -27.42
N THR A 2 -14.34 8.06 -28.16
CA THR A 2 -14.69 9.27 -28.92
C THR A 2 -15.08 10.36 -27.92
N ASN A 3 -14.38 11.50 -27.94
CA ASN A 3 -14.79 12.67 -27.18
C ASN A 3 -15.61 13.61 -28.05
N SER A 4 -16.54 14.36 -27.47
CA SER A 4 -17.29 15.38 -28.16
C SER A 4 -17.67 16.52 -27.20
N THR A 5 -17.67 17.74 -27.74
CA THR A 5 -18.07 18.96 -27.01
C THR A 5 -18.84 19.87 -27.94
N ALA A 6 -20.05 20.28 -27.55
CA ALA A 6 -20.83 21.25 -28.28
C ALA A 6 -20.44 22.68 -27.89
N LEU A 7 -20.11 23.50 -28.88
CA LEU A 7 -19.79 24.92 -28.73
C LEU A 7 -21.01 25.70 -29.28
N THR A 8 -21.42 26.78 -28.62
CA THR A 8 -22.57 27.60 -29.05
C THR A 8 -22.16 29.08 -29.07
N LEU A 9 -22.65 29.80 -30.08
CA LEU A 9 -22.52 31.24 -30.20
C LEU A 9 -23.89 31.89 -30.06
N ASN A 10 -24.04 32.83 -29.14
CA ASN A 10 -25.23 33.57 -28.88
C ASN A 10 -25.04 35.08 -29.09
N GLY A 11 -26.13 35.83 -29.35
CA GLY A 11 -26.10 37.29 -29.41
C GLY A 11 -25.37 37.87 -30.62
N TYR A 12 -25.32 37.16 -31.73
CA TYR A 12 -24.64 37.60 -32.96
C TYR A 12 -25.66 38.06 -34.02
N VAL A 13 -25.18 38.85 -34.98
CA VAL A 13 -25.96 39.25 -36.17
C VAL A 13 -25.04 39.08 -37.39
N GLY A 14 -25.44 38.18 -38.31
CA GLY A 14 -24.68 37.91 -39.54
C GLY A 14 -24.39 36.42 -39.75
N GLU A 15 -23.56 36.13 -40.72
CA GLU A 15 -23.10 34.76 -41.05
C GLU A 15 -21.98 34.33 -40.17
N ILE A 16 -21.98 33.08 -39.70
CA ILE A 16 -20.97 32.50 -38.85
C ILE A 16 -20.04 31.62 -39.66
N ARG A 17 -18.74 31.65 -39.29
CA ARG A 17 -17.76 30.64 -39.65
C ARG A 17 -16.86 30.34 -38.46
N TRP A 18 -16.84 29.07 -38.03
CA TRP A 18 -15.98 28.63 -36.93
C TRP A 18 -14.54 28.46 -37.41
N GLN A 19 -13.64 28.75 -36.52
CA GLN A 19 -12.20 28.50 -36.64
C GLN A 19 -11.68 27.67 -35.50
N SER A 20 -10.65 26.88 -35.77
CA SER A 20 -9.90 26.14 -34.75
C SER A 20 -8.40 26.42 -34.81
N SER A 21 -7.72 26.19 -33.67
CA SER A 21 -6.28 26.33 -33.53
C SER A 21 -5.74 25.34 -32.51
N ASN A 22 -4.53 24.85 -32.71
CA ASN A 22 -3.86 23.98 -31.73
C ASN A 22 -2.85 24.75 -30.83
N ASP A 23 -2.54 26.01 -31.21
CA ASP A 23 -1.55 26.84 -30.51
C ASP A 23 -2.11 28.16 -29.95
N ASN A 24 -3.46 28.38 -30.12
CA ASN A 24 -4.14 29.63 -29.79
C ASN A 24 -3.60 30.87 -30.52
N ASN A 25 -2.85 30.71 -31.58
CA ASN A 25 -2.22 31.80 -32.33
C ASN A 25 -2.70 31.77 -33.78
N VAL A 26 -2.51 30.67 -34.48
CA VAL A 26 -2.90 30.53 -35.90
C VAL A 26 -4.23 29.78 -35.95
N PHE A 27 -5.29 30.46 -36.41
CA PHE A 27 -6.64 29.92 -36.52
C PHE A 27 -6.98 29.66 -38.00
N ALA A 28 -7.43 28.43 -38.30
CA ALA A 28 -7.96 28.00 -39.58
C ALA A 28 -9.47 27.83 -39.56
N PHE A 29 -10.14 28.16 -40.67
CA PHE A 29 -11.58 27.93 -40.84
C PHE A 29 -11.86 26.43 -40.87
N ILE A 30 -12.98 26.04 -40.24
CA ILE A 30 -13.51 24.67 -40.25
C ILE A 30 -14.53 24.58 -41.38
N ASP A 31 -14.30 23.70 -42.34
CA ASP A 31 -15.20 23.52 -43.46
C ASP A 31 -16.62 23.11 -43.02
N GLY A 32 -17.63 23.80 -43.57
CA GLY A 32 -19.02 23.54 -43.27
C GLY A 32 -19.51 23.95 -41.87
N ALA A 33 -18.65 24.49 -41.02
CA ALA A 33 -19.00 24.94 -39.67
C ALA A 33 -19.56 26.38 -39.71
N ILE A 34 -20.82 26.52 -40.14
CA ILE A 34 -21.53 27.79 -40.37
C ILE A 34 -22.76 27.99 -39.48
N ALA A 35 -23.09 27.03 -38.64
CA ALA A 35 -24.25 27.12 -37.73
C ALA A 35 -23.87 27.82 -36.41
N SER A 36 -24.87 28.28 -35.66
CA SER A 36 -24.68 28.85 -34.31
C SER A 36 -24.13 27.87 -33.29
N SER A 37 -24.14 26.59 -33.61
CA SER A 37 -23.49 25.54 -32.83
C SER A 37 -22.49 24.75 -33.69
N TYR A 38 -21.39 24.36 -33.08
CA TYR A 38 -20.39 23.46 -33.67
C TYR A 38 -20.05 22.36 -32.67
N THR A 39 -20.02 21.10 -33.09
CA THR A 39 -19.64 19.98 -32.24
C THR A 39 -18.23 19.56 -32.61
N ALA A 40 -17.27 19.82 -31.71
CA ALA A 40 -15.92 19.31 -31.81
C ALA A 40 -15.88 17.85 -31.38
N THR A 41 -15.34 16.97 -32.22
CA THR A 41 -15.27 15.51 -31.97
C THR A 41 -13.86 15.00 -32.17
N ASP A 42 -13.56 13.86 -31.55
CA ASP A 42 -12.33 13.07 -31.77
C ASP A 42 -11.04 13.88 -31.58
N LEU A 43 -11.05 14.80 -30.63
CA LEU A 43 -9.89 15.62 -30.33
C LEU A 43 -8.79 14.78 -29.68
N SER A 44 -7.59 14.85 -30.22
CA SER A 44 -6.39 14.18 -29.68
C SER A 44 -5.49 15.10 -28.84
N GLN A 45 -5.74 16.42 -28.90
CA GLN A 45 -5.00 17.45 -28.16
C GLN A 45 -5.91 18.63 -27.83
N THR A 46 -5.50 19.44 -26.87
CA THR A 46 -6.17 20.70 -26.52
C THR A 46 -6.31 21.55 -27.77
N THR A 47 -7.53 22.00 -28.06
CA THR A 47 -7.87 22.77 -29.24
C THR A 47 -8.65 24.02 -28.85
N TYR A 48 -8.35 25.12 -29.51
CA TYR A 48 -8.92 26.44 -29.31
C TYR A 48 -9.90 26.72 -30.44
N TYR A 49 -11.08 27.25 -30.11
CA TYR A 49 -12.12 27.56 -31.05
C TYR A 49 -12.59 29.01 -30.90
N ARG A 50 -12.92 29.65 -32.03
CA ARG A 50 -13.59 30.93 -32.06
C ARG A 50 -14.51 31.00 -33.28
N ALA A 51 -15.49 31.88 -33.24
CA ALA A 51 -16.36 32.17 -34.38
C ALA A 51 -16.01 33.51 -34.97
N VAL A 52 -15.98 33.56 -36.29
CA VAL A 52 -15.94 34.79 -37.08
C VAL A 52 -17.34 35.06 -37.60
N VAL A 53 -17.89 36.22 -37.31
CA VAL A 53 -19.24 36.65 -37.75
C VAL A 53 -19.11 37.83 -38.70
N LYS A 54 -19.84 37.76 -39.83
CA LYS A 54 -19.84 38.81 -40.83
C LYS A 54 -21.27 39.17 -41.26
N SER A 55 -21.61 40.43 -41.19
CA SER A 55 -22.93 40.92 -41.62
C SER A 55 -22.80 41.75 -42.92
N GLY A 56 -23.16 41.15 -44.04
CA GLY A 56 -23.09 41.80 -45.36
C GLY A 56 -21.72 42.35 -45.71
N VAL A 57 -21.63 43.67 -45.98
CA VAL A 57 -20.38 44.36 -46.35
C VAL A 57 -19.60 44.87 -45.14
N CYS A 58 -20.12 44.69 -43.92
CA CYS A 58 -19.43 45.16 -42.72
C CYS A 58 -18.17 44.36 -42.40
N ASP A 59 -17.29 44.92 -41.54
CA ASP A 59 -16.12 44.22 -41.03
C ASP A 59 -16.55 42.99 -40.20
N SER A 60 -15.69 41.97 -40.20
CA SER A 60 -15.94 40.76 -39.43
C SER A 60 -15.63 41.00 -37.95
N ALA A 61 -16.50 40.50 -37.10
CA ALA A 61 -16.34 40.39 -35.64
C ALA A 61 -15.87 38.99 -35.27
N ILE A 62 -14.98 38.90 -34.24
CA ILE A 62 -14.45 37.64 -33.76
C ILE A 62 -14.93 37.44 -32.33
N SER A 63 -15.46 36.24 -32.02
CA SER A 63 -15.86 35.89 -30.66
C SER A 63 -14.64 35.72 -29.72
N THR A 64 -14.88 35.61 -28.42
CA THR A 64 -13.90 35.10 -27.47
C THR A 64 -13.48 33.69 -27.84
N VAL A 65 -12.25 33.32 -27.47
CA VAL A 65 -11.74 31.96 -27.68
C VAL A 65 -12.28 31.03 -26.60
N VAL A 66 -12.74 29.87 -27.03
CA VAL A 66 -13.10 28.74 -26.15
C VAL A 66 -12.01 27.68 -26.26
N THR A 67 -11.51 27.23 -25.12
CA THR A 67 -10.51 26.16 -25.04
C THR A 67 -11.18 24.84 -24.70
N VAL A 68 -11.01 23.84 -25.56
CA VAL A 68 -11.39 22.45 -25.27
C VAL A 68 -10.13 21.68 -24.88
N THR A 69 -9.98 21.42 -23.60
CA THR A 69 -8.81 20.70 -23.07
C THR A 69 -8.98 19.21 -23.23
N VAL A 70 -8.01 18.55 -23.84
CA VAL A 70 -7.94 17.08 -23.92
C VAL A 70 -6.92 16.58 -22.91
N SER A 71 -7.39 15.78 -21.96
CA SER A 71 -6.53 15.07 -21.00
C SER A 71 -6.04 13.77 -21.62
N PRO A 72 -4.80 13.34 -21.35
CA PRO A 72 -4.35 12.01 -21.75
C PRO A 72 -5.21 10.95 -21.10
N ALA A 73 -5.34 9.79 -21.72
CA ALA A 73 -6.07 8.66 -21.14
C ALA A 73 -5.48 8.29 -19.77
N THR A 74 -6.35 7.99 -18.82
CA THR A 74 -5.89 7.50 -17.52
C THR A 74 -5.18 6.15 -17.69
N ILE A 75 -4.02 6.01 -17.05
CA ILE A 75 -3.33 4.72 -16.90
C ILE A 75 -3.17 4.45 -15.41
N ALA A 76 -3.67 3.32 -14.95
CA ALA A 76 -3.65 2.98 -13.52
C ALA A 76 -2.22 2.81 -12.98
N GLY A 77 -1.31 2.36 -13.85
CA GLY A 77 0.04 1.97 -13.44
C GLY A 77 0.06 0.64 -12.69
N THR A 78 1.27 0.23 -12.30
CA THR A 78 1.52 -0.98 -11.53
C THR A 78 1.95 -0.60 -10.11
N ALA A 79 1.24 -1.12 -9.11
CA ALA A 79 1.58 -0.94 -7.71
C ALA A 79 2.45 -2.10 -7.22
N ALA A 80 3.47 -1.79 -6.41
CA ALA A 80 4.38 -2.77 -5.83
C ALA A 80 4.65 -2.46 -4.35
N GLY A 81 4.91 -3.52 -3.56
CA GLY A 81 5.18 -3.40 -2.13
C GLY A 81 4.53 -4.49 -1.28
N ASP A 82 4.08 -5.61 -1.90
CA ASP A 82 3.63 -6.78 -1.13
C ASP A 82 4.77 -7.23 -0.21
N THR A 83 4.48 -7.27 1.07
CA THR A 83 5.48 -7.62 2.07
C THR A 83 4.85 -8.10 3.37
N THR A 84 5.65 -8.84 4.14
CA THR A 84 5.34 -9.19 5.52
C THR A 84 6.25 -8.38 6.44
N LEU A 85 5.65 -7.69 7.38
CA LEU A 85 6.33 -6.80 8.33
C LEU A 85 6.15 -7.29 9.77
N CYS A 86 7.03 -6.83 10.64
CA CYS A 86 6.80 -6.89 12.09
C CYS A 86 5.88 -5.73 12.51
N TYR A 87 5.08 -5.95 13.55
CA TYR A 87 4.25 -4.93 14.20
C TYR A 87 5.05 -3.63 14.43
N GLY A 88 4.47 -2.50 14.04
CA GLY A 88 5.07 -1.18 14.18
C GLY A 88 6.06 -0.79 13.08
N SER A 89 6.45 -1.70 12.19
CA SER A 89 7.38 -1.39 11.08
C SER A 89 6.74 -0.54 9.99
N SER A 90 7.57 0.05 9.13
CA SER A 90 7.16 0.91 8.02
C SER A 90 7.46 0.26 6.67
N GLN A 91 6.67 0.58 5.65
CA GLN A 91 6.83 0.10 4.27
C GLN A 91 6.53 1.22 3.28
N THR A 92 7.35 1.31 2.24
CA THR A 92 7.09 2.22 1.11
C THR A 92 6.45 1.46 -0.05
N LEU A 93 5.24 1.84 -0.40
CA LEU A 93 4.52 1.40 -1.58
C LEU A 93 4.92 2.26 -2.78
N ARG A 94 5.01 1.65 -3.98
CA ARG A 94 5.43 2.33 -5.20
C ARG A 94 4.41 2.11 -6.30
N LEU A 95 4.10 3.17 -7.04
CA LEU A 95 3.28 3.13 -8.24
C LEU A 95 4.15 3.55 -9.43
N THR A 96 4.18 2.75 -10.49
CA THR A 96 4.96 3.02 -11.70
C THR A 96 4.06 3.02 -12.93
N GLY A 97 4.39 3.85 -13.94
CA GLY A 97 3.67 3.89 -15.21
C GLY A 97 2.25 4.48 -15.15
N ALA A 98 1.84 5.11 -14.04
CA ALA A 98 0.54 5.77 -13.95
C ALA A 98 0.51 7.09 -14.73
N VAL A 99 -0.63 7.39 -15.37
CA VAL A 99 -0.92 8.67 -16.02
C VAL A 99 -2.18 9.26 -15.40
N GLY A 100 -2.04 10.36 -14.70
CA GLY A 100 -3.10 11.08 -14.00
C GLY A 100 -2.75 11.40 -12.54
N SER A 101 -3.70 11.97 -11.83
CA SER A 101 -3.60 12.28 -10.40
C SER A 101 -3.74 11.00 -9.59
N VAL A 102 -2.84 10.79 -8.65
CA VAL A 102 -2.79 9.60 -7.79
C VAL A 102 -3.44 9.89 -6.45
N GLN A 103 -4.19 8.93 -5.93
CA GLN A 103 -4.70 8.89 -4.56
C GLN A 103 -4.62 7.47 -4.03
N TRP A 104 -3.75 7.23 -3.05
CA TRP A 104 -3.69 5.94 -2.38
C TRP A 104 -4.92 5.69 -1.52
N GLN A 105 -5.35 4.44 -1.52
CA GLN A 105 -6.47 3.94 -0.73
C GLN A 105 -6.03 2.72 0.08
N SER A 106 -6.64 2.54 1.25
CA SER A 106 -6.45 1.34 2.06
C SER A 106 -7.77 0.71 2.46
N ALA A 107 -7.73 -0.61 2.72
CA ALA A 107 -8.83 -1.37 3.28
C ALA A 107 -8.32 -2.35 4.35
N THR A 108 -9.13 -2.68 5.35
CA THR A 108 -8.90 -3.85 6.19
C THR A 108 -9.14 -5.12 5.37
N LEU A 109 -8.73 -6.30 5.86
CA LEU A 109 -8.85 -7.57 5.11
C LEU A 109 -10.29 -7.89 4.66
N ASN A 110 -11.30 -7.42 5.38
CA ASN A 110 -12.73 -7.62 5.05
C ASN A 110 -13.47 -6.29 4.84
N GLY A 111 -12.74 -5.19 4.65
CA GLY A 111 -13.30 -3.84 4.57
C GLY A 111 -13.38 -3.27 3.18
N THR A 112 -13.96 -2.09 3.08
CA THR A 112 -14.00 -1.28 1.85
C THR A 112 -12.82 -0.33 1.78
N TYR A 113 -12.40 0.02 0.55
CA TYR A 113 -11.31 0.98 0.33
C TYR A 113 -11.75 2.41 0.67
N SER A 114 -10.90 3.10 1.43
CA SER A 114 -11.02 4.53 1.72
C SER A 114 -9.75 5.27 1.33
N ASN A 115 -9.88 6.56 0.98
CA ASN A 115 -8.75 7.40 0.66
C ASN A 115 -7.85 7.62 1.89
N ILE A 116 -6.54 7.56 1.69
CA ILE A 116 -5.55 7.91 2.69
C ILE A 116 -5.24 9.41 2.53
N SER A 117 -5.53 10.19 3.55
CA SER A 117 -5.32 11.66 3.49
C SER A 117 -3.87 12.01 3.16
N GLY A 118 -3.67 12.88 2.16
CA GLY A 118 -2.36 13.36 1.73
C GLY A 118 -1.51 12.36 0.93
N ALA A 119 -1.97 11.13 0.71
CA ALA A 119 -1.23 10.11 -0.04
C ALA A 119 -1.50 10.25 -1.55
N THR A 120 -0.92 11.27 -2.18
CA THR A 120 -1.18 11.66 -3.57
C THR A 120 0.04 11.55 -4.50
N THR A 121 1.14 11.01 -4.01
CA THR A 121 2.36 10.82 -4.81
C THR A 121 2.52 9.36 -5.24
N ALA A 122 3.37 9.11 -6.25
CA ALA A 122 3.65 7.75 -6.73
C ALA A 122 4.26 6.84 -5.64
N ASN A 123 4.99 7.41 -4.68
CA ASN A 123 5.49 6.67 -3.52
C ASN A 123 4.69 7.06 -2.29
N TYR A 124 4.22 6.06 -1.54
CA TYR A 124 3.55 6.28 -0.27
C TYR A 124 4.17 5.41 0.82
N THR A 125 4.64 6.02 1.91
CA THR A 125 5.20 5.28 3.05
C THR A 125 4.13 5.10 4.11
N VAL A 126 3.73 3.84 4.33
CA VAL A 126 2.89 3.45 5.46
C VAL A 126 3.79 3.29 6.67
N THR A 127 3.56 4.07 7.71
CA THR A 127 4.33 4.04 8.96
C THR A 127 3.55 3.34 10.06
N ASN A 128 4.27 2.74 11.02
CA ASN A 128 3.68 2.13 12.22
C ASN A 128 2.56 1.13 11.87
N ASN A 129 2.86 0.15 11.02
CA ASN A 129 1.90 -0.89 10.63
C ASN A 129 1.57 -1.79 11.82
N THR A 130 0.35 -1.75 12.31
CA THR A 130 -0.12 -2.53 13.46
C THR A 130 -1.08 -3.65 13.08
N VAL A 131 -1.66 -3.59 11.87
CA VAL A 131 -2.59 -4.59 11.33
C VAL A 131 -2.39 -4.78 9.85
N SER A 132 -2.63 -5.98 9.34
CA SER A 132 -2.59 -6.28 7.92
C SER A 132 -3.66 -5.51 7.16
N ARG A 133 -3.29 -4.95 5.99
CA ARG A 133 -4.17 -4.14 5.15
C ARG A 133 -3.89 -4.35 3.67
N TYR A 134 -4.94 -4.14 2.88
CA TYR A 134 -4.83 -3.96 1.44
C TYR A 134 -4.62 -2.48 1.09
N PHE A 135 -3.82 -2.24 0.05
CA PHE A 135 -3.59 -0.92 -0.53
C PHE A 135 -3.75 -0.97 -2.05
N ARG A 136 -4.21 0.13 -2.63
CA ARG A 136 -4.23 0.35 -4.08
C ARG A 136 -4.12 1.85 -4.37
N ALA A 137 -3.73 2.20 -5.59
CA ALA A 137 -3.81 3.56 -6.09
C ALA A 137 -5.07 3.75 -6.94
N ARG A 138 -5.81 4.81 -6.67
CA ARG A 138 -6.84 5.36 -7.54
C ARG A 138 -6.18 6.42 -8.40
N VAL A 139 -6.33 6.33 -9.72
CA VAL A 139 -5.72 7.25 -10.69
C VAL A 139 -6.80 7.84 -11.58
N VAL A 140 -6.72 9.14 -11.84
CA VAL A 140 -7.64 9.85 -12.73
C VAL A 140 -6.89 10.94 -13.50
N SER A 141 -7.09 11.01 -14.81
CA SER A 141 -6.50 12.03 -15.68
C SER A 141 -7.59 13.00 -16.18
N GLY A 142 -7.64 14.19 -15.59
CA GLY A 142 -8.61 15.22 -15.96
C GLY A 142 -10.05 14.72 -15.92
N ALA A 143 -10.72 14.75 -17.07
CA ALA A 143 -12.12 14.30 -17.23
C ALA A 143 -12.24 12.81 -17.60
N CYS A 144 -11.12 12.07 -17.68
CA CYS A 144 -11.14 10.66 -18.06
C CYS A 144 -11.62 9.77 -16.91
N ASP A 145 -11.97 8.51 -17.24
CA ASP A 145 -12.43 7.53 -16.25
C ASP A 145 -11.38 7.29 -15.15
N THR A 146 -11.89 7.01 -13.96
CA THR A 146 -11.06 6.59 -12.83
C THR A 146 -10.64 5.13 -13.02
N LEU A 147 -9.33 4.87 -12.90
CA LEU A 147 -8.77 3.53 -12.88
C LEU A 147 -8.08 3.24 -11.54
N TYR A 148 -7.88 1.95 -11.26
CA TYR A 148 -7.24 1.48 -10.04
C TYR A 148 -6.06 0.59 -10.38
N SER A 149 -4.98 0.72 -9.63
CA SER A 149 -3.83 -0.20 -9.71
C SER A 149 -4.19 -1.59 -9.18
N ASP A 150 -3.26 -2.53 -9.34
CA ASP A 150 -3.27 -3.79 -8.61
C ASP A 150 -3.33 -3.53 -7.10
N THR A 151 -3.86 -4.54 -6.39
CA THR A 151 -3.95 -4.51 -4.93
C THR A 151 -2.66 -5.04 -4.30
N ILE A 152 -2.11 -4.32 -3.35
CA ILE A 152 -0.98 -4.71 -2.52
C ILE A 152 -1.50 -5.22 -1.18
N LEU A 153 -1.01 -6.37 -0.71
CA LEU A 153 -1.22 -6.85 0.66
C LEU A 153 0.03 -6.59 1.50
N VAL A 154 -0.12 -5.77 2.53
CA VAL A 154 0.86 -5.63 3.61
C VAL A 154 0.40 -6.49 4.78
N THR A 155 1.11 -7.58 5.03
CA THR A 155 0.87 -8.50 6.15
C THR A 155 1.68 -8.07 7.35
N VAL A 156 1.07 -8.01 8.53
CA VAL A 156 1.75 -7.64 9.78
C VAL A 156 1.73 -8.81 10.73
N ASN A 157 2.93 -9.30 11.07
CA ASN A 157 3.10 -10.25 12.15
C ASN A 157 3.03 -9.53 13.51
N PRO A 158 2.38 -10.11 14.52
CA PRO A 158 2.39 -9.53 15.86
C PRO A 158 3.84 -9.41 16.38
N ALA A 159 4.09 -8.45 17.25
CA ALA A 159 5.38 -8.32 17.91
C ALA A 159 5.75 -9.62 18.65
N THR A 160 7.01 -10.01 18.58
CA THR A 160 7.50 -11.15 19.36
C THR A 160 7.39 -10.85 20.86
N VAL A 161 6.81 -11.77 21.60
CA VAL A 161 6.80 -11.76 23.07
C VAL A 161 7.50 -13.01 23.55
N ALA A 162 8.58 -12.88 24.33
CA ALA A 162 9.34 -14.03 24.81
C ALA A 162 8.51 -14.93 25.74
N GLY A 163 7.64 -14.33 26.53
CA GLY A 163 6.95 -15.05 27.60
C GLY A 163 7.83 -15.34 28.80
N THR A 164 7.38 -16.23 29.68
CA THR A 164 8.08 -16.63 30.89
C THR A 164 8.23 -18.14 30.95
N ALA A 165 9.46 -18.61 31.01
CA ALA A 165 9.78 -20.03 31.21
C ALA A 165 9.75 -20.36 32.72
N LYS A 166 9.11 -21.49 33.06
CA LYS A 166 9.00 -21.98 34.44
C LYS A 166 9.17 -23.49 34.48
N GLU A 167 9.62 -23.96 35.59
CA GLU A 167 9.53 -25.37 36.00
C GLU A 167 8.14 -25.63 36.58
N VAL A 168 7.52 -26.79 36.31
CA VAL A 168 6.12 -27.06 36.63
C VAL A 168 5.96 -27.60 38.06
N SER A 169 6.91 -28.38 38.59
CA SER A 169 6.72 -29.09 39.85
C SER A 169 6.77 -28.21 41.11
N THR A 170 7.53 -27.08 41.05
CA THR A 170 7.67 -26.18 42.21
C THR A 170 7.26 -24.74 41.94
N GLY A 171 7.01 -24.36 40.69
CA GLY A 171 6.64 -23.00 40.32
C GLY A 171 7.75 -21.97 40.52
N THR A 172 8.96 -22.38 40.84
CA THR A 172 10.15 -21.56 41.02
C THR A 172 11.18 -21.85 39.93
N SER A 173 12.08 -20.87 39.66
CA SER A 173 13.17 -21.05 38.70
C SER A 173 14.38 -21.70 39.42
N GLY A 174 14.36 -23.00 39.57
CA GLY A 174 15.47 -23.75 40.14
C GLY A 174 14.94 -24.99 40.88
N THR A 175 15.20 -26.16 40.33
CA THR A 175 14.83 -27.44 40.91
C THR A 175 16.04 -28.28 41.12
N THR A 176 16.17 -28.87 42.30
CA THR A 176 17.19 -29.84 42.59
C THR A 176 16.68 -31.25 42.28
N VAL A 177 17.42 -32.01 41.48
CA VAL A 177 17.08 -33.39 41.09
C VAL A 177 18.22 -34.31 41.45
N CYS A 178 17.92 -35.61 41.66
CA CYS A 178 18.95 -36.62 41.87
C CYS A 178 19.67 -36.99 40.59
N THR A 179 20.94 -37.37 40.67
CA THR A 179 21.78 -37.74 39.50
C THR A 179 21.46 -39.09 38.86
N SER A 180 20.39 -39.75 39.31
CA SER A 180 19.87 -41.01 38.75
C SER A 180 18.81 -40.69 37.65
N THR A 181 17.76 -41.49 37.53
CA THR A 181 16.64 -41.21 36.67
C THR A 181 15.89 -39.98 37.20
N ASN A 182 15.92 -38.87 36.44
CA ASN A 182 15.19 -37.65 36.76
C ASN A 182 14.43 -37.14 35.56
N SER A 183 13.33 -36.39 35.82
CA SER A 183 12.50 -35.81 34.81
C SER A 183 11.87 -34.52 35.34
N THR A 184 12.05 -33.44 34.63
CA THR A 184 11.49 -32.13 34.99
C THR A 184 10.81 -31.50 33.77
N VAL A 185 9.59 -31.04 33.94
CA VAL A 185 8.83 -30.39 32.89
C VAL A 185 9.00 -28.88 32.99
N LEU A 186 9.48 -28.27 31.89
CA LEU A 186 9.54 -26.84 31.70
C LEU A 186 8.35 -26.38 30.88
N THR A 187 7.76 -25.24 31.21
CA THR A 187 6.66 -24.64 30.45
C THR A 187 6.96 -23.18 30.11
N LEU A 188 6.46 -22.74 28.95
CA LEU A 188 6.53 -21.37 28.50
C LEU A 188 5.12 -20.80 28.40
N ASN A 189 4.86 -19.68 29.09
CA ASN A 189 3.58 -19.01 29.12
C ASN A 189 3.70 -17.54 28.67
N GLY A 190 2.60 -17.00 28.08
CA GLY A 190 2.52 -15.59 27.69
C GLY A 190 3.43 -15.19 26.51
N PHE A 191 3.82 -16.14 25.66
CA PHE A 191 4.63 -15.90 24.47
C PHE A 191 3.77 -15.58 23.24
N VAL A 192 4.40 -14.92 22.26
CA VAL A 192 3.83 -14.70 20.92
C VAL A 192 4.89 -15.03 19.87
N GLY A 193 4.67 -16.10 19.11
CA GLY A 193 5.59 -16.59 18.07
C GLY A 193 5.83 -18.09 18.14
N THR A 194 6.78 -18.56 17.35
CA THR A 194 7.29 -19.94 17.36
C THR A 194 8.38 -20.09 18.40
N ILE A 195 8.48 -21.26 19.01
CA ILE A 195 9.38 -21.57 20.11
C ILE A 195 10.52 -22.47 19.61
N ARG A 196 11.72 -22.25 20.14
CA ARG A 196 12.84 -23.20 20.09
C ARG A 196 13.56 -23.14 21.44
N TRP A 197 13.58 -24.30 22.15
CA TRP A 197 14.31 -24.41 23.40
C TRP A 197 15.82 -24.53 23.18
N GLN A 198 16.56 -24.00 24.14
CA GLN A 198 18.02 -24.10 24.24
C GLN A 198 18.41 -24.61 25.62
N SER A 199 19.52 -25.35 25.70
CA SER A 199 20.17 -25.75 26.93
C SER A 199 21.62 -25.32 26.98
N SER A 200 22.14 -25.22 28.20
CA SER A 200 23.53 -24.90 28.50
C SER A 200 23.98 -25.56 29.81
N THR A 201 25.23 -25.94 29.92
CA THR A 201 25.83 -26.43 31.18
C THR A 201 26.66 -25.37 31.90
N ASP A 202 26.92 -24.23 31.25
CA ASP A 202 27.76 -23.12 31.77
C ASP A 202 27.02 -21.79 31.94
N ASN A 203 25.69 -21.79 31.65
CA ASN A 203 24.82 -20.60 31.61
C ASN A 203 25.29 -19.50 30.66
N ASN A 204 26.18 -19.79 29.74
CA ASN A 204 26.76 -18.83 28.81
C ASN A 204 26.58 -19.31 27.35
N ASN A 205 26.98 -20.51 27.04
CA ASN A 205 26.92 -21.12 25.73
C ASN A 205 25.66 -21.97 25.59
N PHE A 206 24.60 -21.38 24.97
CA PHE A 206 23.31 -22.05 24.75
C PHE A 206 23.24 -22.69 23.37
N THR A 207 22.88 -23.96 23.29
CA THR A 207 22.66 -24.71 22.07
C THR A 207 21.18 -25.07 21.91
N PHE A 208 20.67 -25.09 20.68
CA PHE A 208 19.30 -25.51 20.40
C PHE A 208 19.13 -27.00 20.67
N ILE A 209 17.99 -27.35 21.24
CA ILE A 209 17.54 -28.73 21.45
C ILE A 209 16.72 -29.13 20.25
N ASP A 210 17.14 -30.18 19.53
CA ASP A 210 16.44 -30.64 18.34
C ASP A 210 15.01 -31.06 18.64
N GLY A 211 14.08 -30.60 17.80
CA GLY A 211 12.65 -30.90 17.93
C GLY A 211 11.93 -30.24 19.11
N ALA A 212 12.63 -29.53 20.00
CA ALA A 212 12.01 -28.86 21.16
C ALA A 212 11.36 -27.52 20.74
N THR A 213 10.16 -27.59 20.15
CA THR A 213 9.40 -26.45 19.60
C THR A 213 8.03 -26.24 20.26
N ALA A 214 7.66 -27.09 21.20
CA ALA A 214 6.39 -26.97 21.94
C ALA A 214 6.50 -25.98 23.11
N SER A 215 5.36 -25.52 23.62
CA SER A 215 5.29 -24.68 24.82
C SER A 215 5.73 -25.39 26.10
N SER A 216 5.95 -26.70 26.06
CA SER A 216 6.55 -27.49 27.13
C SER A 216 7.75 -28.27 26.60
N TYR A 217 8.74 -28.47 27.46
CA TYR A 217 9.90 -29.32 27.21
C TYR A 217 10.18 -30.16 28.47
N THR A 218 10.45 -31.45 28.32
CA THR A 218 10.80 -32.35 29.44
C THR A 218 12.31 -32.60 29.42
N ALA A 219 13.00 -32.10 30.41
CA ALA A 219 14.39 -32.41 30.66
C ALA A 219 14.50 -33.73 31.43
N ILE A 220 15.28 -34.66 30.93
CA ILE A 220 15.44 -36.03 31.52
C ILE A 220 16.91 -36.36 31.73
N ASP A 221 17.18 -37.27 32.66
CA ASP A 221 18.50 -37.89 32.89
C ASP A 221 19.61 -36.90 33.06
N LEU A 222 19.38 -35.79 33.74
CA LEU A 222 20.38 -34.76 34.01
C LEU A 222 21.38 -35.28 35.01
N THR A 223 22.66 -35.15 34.66
CA THR A 223 23.82 -35.56 35.50
C THR A 223 24.60 -34.38 36.07
N GLN A 224 24.27 -33.17 35.69
CA GLN A 224 24.89 -31.92 36.13
C GLN A 224 23.89 -30.76 36.04
N THR A 225 24.20 -29.67 36.73
CA THR A 225 23.42 -28.42 36.60
C THR A 225 23.27 -28.03 35.16
N THR A 226 22.02 -27.85 34.70
CA THR A 226 21.67 -27.49 33.33
C THR A 226 20.72 -26.30 33.31
N TYR A 227 21.01 -25.37 32.42
CA TYR A 227 20.27 -24.12 32.22
C TYR A 227 19.45 -24.21 30.95
N TYR A 228 18.21 -23.77 31.02
CA TYR A 228 17.27 -23.80 29.91
C TYR A 228 16.68 -22.41 29.64
N ARG A 229 16.51 -22.08 28.38
CA ARG A 229 15.74 -20.91 27.93
C ARG A 229 15.06 -21.22 26.61
N ALA A 230 14.06 -20.42 26.25
CA ALA A 230 13.47 -20.49 24.92
C ALA A 230 13.81 -19.25 24.11
N VAL A 231 14.00 -19.45 22.80
CA VAL A 231 14.02 -18.43 21.77
C VAL A 231 12.65 -18.39 21.15
N VAL A 232 11.99 -17.24 21.17
CA VAL A 232 10.66 -17.04 20.57
C VAL A 232 10.80 -16.10 19.40
N LYS A 233 10.11 -16.39 18.28
CA LYS A 233 10.12 -15.56 17.08
C LYS A 233 8.75 -15.50 16.41
N SER A 234 8.21 -14.30 16.20
CA SER A 234 6.96 -14.08 15.50
C SER A 234 7.21 -13.71 14.04
N GLY A 235 7.07 -14.68 13.15
CA GLY A 235 7.25 -14.49 11.69
C GLY A 235 8.57 -13.81 11.35
N VAL A 236 8.49 -12.59 10.77
CA VAL A 236 9.67 -11.79 10.36
C VAL A 236 10.20 -10.88 11.48
N CYS A 237 9.55 -10.84 12.64
CA CYS A 237 10.02 -10.03 13.77
C CYS A 237 11.33 -10.55 14.35
N ASP A 238 12.05 -9.70 15.09
CA ASP A 238 13.24 -10.11 15.82
C ASP A 238 12.90 -11.18 16.87
N SER A 239 13.87 -12.04 17.14
CA SER A 239 13.74 -13.06 18.19
C SER A 239 13.87 -12.43 19.57
N ALA A 240 13.14 -12.99 20.54
CA ALA A 240 13.26 -12.64 21.94
C ALA A 240 13.63 -13.88 22.78
N LEU A 241 14.42 -13.68 23.83
CA LEU A 241 14.83 -14.73 24.77
C LEU A 241 13.98 -14.68 26.03
N THR A 242 13.62 -15.84 26.54
CA THR A 242 13.00 -15.94 27.87
C THR A 242 14.00 -15.74 28.99
N ASN A 243 13.52 -15.69 30.23
CA ASN A 243 14.35 -15.94 31.39
C ASN A 243 14.99 -17.33 31.31
N VAL A 244 16.10 -17.51 32.02
CA VAL A 244 16.74 -18.82 32.21
C VAL A 244 16.08 -19.57 33.37
N VAL A 245 15.82 -20.86 33.18
CA VAL A 245 15.44 -21.80 34.25
C VAL A 245 16.63 -22.70 34.53
N THR A 246 16.98 -22.86 35.78
CA THR A 246 18.09 -23.69 36.23
C THR A 246 17.57 -24.96 36.88
N ILE A 247 18.11 -26.11 36.48
CA ILE A 247 17.87 -27.41 37.15
C ILE A 247 19.23 -27.87 37.68
N ILE A 248 19.27 -28.16 39.00
CA ILE A 248 20.48 -28.47 39.77
C ILE A 248 20.50 -29.95 40.12
#